data_868ba0625c618f0f37e5cca75194e558
#
_entry.id   868ba0625c618f0f37e5cca75194e558
#
_cell.length_a   1.000
_cell.length_b   1.000
_cell.length_c   1.000
_cell.angle_alpha   90.00
_cell.angle_beta   90.00
_cell.angle_gamma   90.00
#
_symmetry.space_group_name_H-M   'P 1'
#
loop_
_entity.id
_entity.type
_entity.pdbx_description
1 polymer ?
#
loop_
_entity_poly.entity_id
_entity_poly.type
_entity_poly.pdbx_seq_one_letter_code
_entity_poly.pdbx_strand_id
1 'polypeptide(L)'
;LTCEWVTNEWDSIIPNLVSGNYDVIIAGMSVTDERDEVIDFTQEYTPADPTSFLALSADVDPASGVIAAQTGTIQAGYIAEQGWMLVEFATPEETIAAVRGGEADAVFADKSFLEGAMEGQTDLVMLEQEVMIGGGVGMGIRESDTELRDKFDAAITSMKEDGSLNALITKWEVASTF
;
A
#
# COMPACT_ATOMS: atom_id res chain seq x y z
N LEU A 1 14.85 18.11 11.78
CA LEU A 1 13.69 17.51 12.42
C LEU A 1 14.11 16.28 13.22
N THR A 2 13.44 16.01 14.32
CA THR A 2 13.52 14.74 15.06
C THR A 2 12.21 14.01 14.89
N CYS A 3 12.26 12.70 14.64
CA CYS A 3 11.07 11.88 14.48
C CYS A 3 10.83 11.02 15.71
N GLU A 4 9.59 10.96 16.17
CA GLU A 4 9.08 9.97 17.10
C GLU A 4 8.16 9.04 16.33
N TRP A 5 8.44 7.74 16.35
CA TRP A 5 7.68 6.75 15.59
C TRP A 5 6.56 6.17 16.45
N VAL A 6 5.35 6.19 15.91
CA VAL A 6 4.17 5.58 16.51
C VAL A 6 3.53 4.62 15.50
N THR A 7 2.92 3.56 15.97
CA THR A 7 2.15 2.63 15.14
C THR A 7 0.67 2.96 15.21
N ASN A 8 -0.05 2.69 14.15
CA ASN A 8 -1.50 2.93 14.06
C ASN A 8 -2.13 1.84 13.19
N GLU A 9 -3.39 1.50 13.48
CA GLU A 9 -4.17 0.65 12.61
C GLU A 9 -4.50 1.38 11.30
N TRP A 10 -4.52 0.65 10.19
CA TRP A 10 -4.64 1.25 8.86
C TRP A 10 -5.94 2.06 8.67
N ASP A 11 -7.08 1.53 9.08
CA ASP A 11 -8.39 2.15 8.91
C ASP A 11 -8.57 3.47 9.68
N SER A 12 -7.78 3.68 10.74
CA SER A 12 -7.81 4.89 11.58
C SER A 12 -6.64 5.86 11.31
N ILE A 13 -5.75 5.53 10.36
CA ILE A 13 -4.51 6.29 10.16
C ILE A 13 -4.77 7.74 9.69
N ILE A 14 -5.65 7.94 8.71
CA ILE A 14 -6.03 9.29 8.24
C ILE A 14 -6.83 10.06 9.32
N PRO A 15 -7.89 9.50 9.92
CA PRO A 15 -8.59 10.15 11.04
C PRO A 15 -7.68 10.61 12.18
N ASN A 16 -6.70 9.80 12.54
CA ASN A 16 -5.76 10.13 13.62
C ASN A 16 -4.76 11.23 13.22
N LEU A 17 -4.32 11.30 11.96
CA LEU A 17 -3.54 12.42 11.45
C LEU A 17 -4.34 13.73 11.53
N VAL A 18 -5.57 13.73 11.02
CA VAL A 18 -6.44 14.90 11.01
C VAL A 18 -6.75 15.37 12.44
N SER A 19 -6.91 14.44 13.39
CA SER A 19 -7.13 14.76 14.81
C SER A 19 -5.88 15.25 15.55
N GLY A 20 -4.70 15.24 14.92
CA GLY A 20 -3.46 15.74 15.50
C GLY A 20 -2.75 14.74 16.44
N ASN A 21 -3.04 13.45 16.34
CA ASN A 21 -2.36 12.43 17.17
C ASN A 21 -0.91 12.24 16.74
N TYR A 22 -0.56 12.59 15.51
CA TYR A 22 0.78 12.67 14.93
C TYR A 22 0.78 13.66 13.76
N ASP A 23 1.94 13.94 13.17
CA ASP A 23 2.10 15.00 12.18
C ASP A 23 2.26 14.49 10.75
N VAL A 24 2.66 13.24 10.56
CA VAL A 24 2.96 12.63 9.26
C VAL A 24 2.59 11.17 9.25
N ILE A 25 2.01 10.71 8.15
CA ILE A 25 1.86 9.29 7.81
C ILE A 25 3.01 8.89 6.87
N ILE A 26 3.76 7.85 7.24
CA ILE A 26 4.71 7.16 6.37
C ILE A 26 4.48 5.65 6.52
N ALA A 27 3.60 5.11 5.68
CA ALA A 27 3.05 3.77 5.85
C ALA A 27 2.72 3.07 4.51
N GLY A 28 3.46 3.34 3.45
CA GLY A 28 3.17 2.75 2.14
C GLY A 28 1.84 3.24 1.52
N MET A 29 1.39 4.43 1.88
CA MET A 29 0.09 4.95 1.45
C MET A 29 0.16 5.51 0.03
N SER A 30 -0.56 4.90 -0.89
CA SER A 30 -0.70 5.40 -2.26
C SER A 30 -1.42 6.74 -2.28
N VAL A 31 -0.90 7.67 -3.07
CA VAL A 31 -1.56 8.94 -3.36
C VAL A 31 -2.80 8.66 -4.23
N THR A 32 -3.96 9.14 -3.81
CA THR A 32 -5.22 9.07 -4.56
C THR A 32 -6.00 10.36 -4.42
N ASP A 33 -6.80 10.70 -5.43
CA ASP A 33 -7.64 11.89 -5.41
C ASP A 33 -8.60 11.90 -4.19
N GLU A 34 -9.17 10.73 -3.84
CA GLU A 34 -10.06 10.59 -2.69
C GLU A 34 -9.37 10.92 -1.35
N ARG A 35 -8.14 10.47 -1.18
CA ARG A 35 -7.36 10.77 0.03
C ARG A 35 -6.89 12.21 0.07
N ASP A 36 -6.55 12.78 -1.10
CA ASP A 36 -6.11 14.15 -1.27
C ASP A 36 -7.24 15.18 -0.99
N GLU A 37 -8.52 14.75 -1.03
CA GLU A 37 -9.64 15.56 -0.55
C GLU A 37 -9.68 15.75 0.98
N VAL A 38 -8.91 14.97 1.74
CA VAL A 38 -8.95 14.93 3.21
C VAL A 38 -7.62 15.32 3.85
N ILE A 39 -6.52 14.97 3.19
CA ILE A 39 -5.15 15.24 3.63
C ILE A 39 -4.29 15.62 2.42
N ASP A 40 -3.27 16.43 2.63
CA ASP A 40 -2.23 16.67 1.63
C ASP A 40 -1.21 15.53 1.59
N PHE A 41 -0.55 15.38 0.45
CA PHE A 41 0.59 14.48 0.27
C PHE A 41 1.86 15.24 -0.09
N THR A 42 2.99 14.67 0.28
CA THR A 42 4.26 15.01 -0.37
C THR A 42 4.28 14.50 -1.80
N GLN A 43 5.28 14.91 -2.57
CA GLN A 43 5.63 14.15 -3.77
C GLN A 43 5.89 12.68 -3.40
N GLU A 44 5.70 11.80 -4.36
CA GLU A 44 5.92 10.36 -4.20
C GLU A 44 7.40 10.06 -3.86
N TYR A 45 7.61 9.23 -2.83
CA TYR A 45 8.94 8.73 -2.45
C TYR A 45 9.20 7.30 -2.95
N THR A 46 8.16 6.58 -3.44
CA THR A 46 8.29 5.43 -4.31
C THR A 46 7.36 5.57 -5.51
N PRO A 47 7.71 5.03 -6.69
CA PRO A 47 6.78 4.93 -7.81
C PRO A 47 5.56 4.09 -7.47
N ALA A 48 4.52 4.17 -8.31
CA ALA A 48 3.38 3.27 -8.21
C ALA A 48 3.83 1.81 -8.36
N ASP A 49 3.33 0.95 -7.48
CA ASP A 49 3.55 -0.48 -7.53
C ASP A 49 2.35 -1.17 -8.17
N PRO A 50 2.52 -2.12 -9.11
CA PRO A 50 1.42 -2.93 -9.58
C PRO A 50 0.75 -3.66 -8.42
N THR A 51 -0.56 -3.82 -8.49
CA THR A 51 -1.30 -4.72 -7.60
C THR A 51 -1.47 -6.06 -8.29
N SER A 52 -1.29 -7.15 -7.56
CA SER A 52 -1.36 -8.50 -8.09
C SER A 52 -2.20 -9.41 -7.20
N PHE A 53 -2.40 -10.65 -7.64
CA PHE A 53 -3.15 -11.67 -6.90
C PHE A 53 -2.21 -12.78 -6.46
N LEU A 54 -2.39 -13.24 -5.21
CA LEU A 54 -1.67 -14.37 -4.63
C LEU A 54 -2.67 -15.44 -4.20
N ALA A 55 -2.47 -16.67 -4.64
CA ALA A 55 -3.39 -17.79 -4.41
C ALA A 55 -2.64 -19.10 -4.08
N LEU A 56 -3.38 -20.15 -3.71
CA LEU A 56 -2.85 -21.52 -3.56
C LEU A 56 -2.76 -22.28 -4.89
N SER A 57 -3.39 -21.79 -5.95
CA SER A 57 -3.38 -22.41 -7.29
C SER A 57 -3.37 -21.34 -8.36
N ALA A 58 -2.60 -21.57 -9.42
CA ALA A 58 -2.59 -20.71 -10.61
C ALA A 58 -3.90 -20.76 -11.42
N ASP A 59 -4.78 -21.72 -11.14
CA ASP A 59 -6.06 -21.89 -11.83
C ASP A 59 -7.19 -21.00 -11.23
N VAL A 60 -6.90 -20.23 -10.17
CA VAL A 60 -7.88 -19.31 -9.58
C VAL A 60 -8.20 -18.19 -10.54
N ASP A 61 -9.48 -17.99 -10.82
CA ASP A 61 -10.00 -16.85 -11.55
C ASP A 61 -10.54 -15.79 -10.58
N PRO A 62 -9.86 -14.63 -10.43
CA PRO A 62 -10.27 -13.60 -9.47
C PRO A 62 -11.69 -13.08 -9.68
N ALA A 63 -12.21 -13.09 -10.92
CA ALA A 63 -13.54 -12.57 -11.21
C ALA A 63 -14.67 -13.49 -10.69
N SER A 64 -14.38 -14.75 -10.43
CA SER A 64 -15.35 -15.73 -9.92
C SER A 64 -15.05 -16.24 -8.51
N GLY A 65 -13.86 -15.97 -8.01
CA GLY A 65 -13.41 -16.34 -6.66
C GLY A 65 -13.78 -15.32 -5.58
N VAL A 66 -13.53 -15.68 -4.33
CA VAL A 66 -13.59 -14.79 -3.17
C VAL A 66 -12.21 -14.14 -2.99
N ILE A 67 -12.14 -12.83 -3.00
CA ILE A 67 -10.89 -12.09 -2.93
C ILE A 67 -10.74 -11.45 -1.55
N ALA A 68 -9.61 -11.72 -0.91
CA ALA A 68 -9.22 -11.07 0.34
C ALA A 68 -8.42 -9.80 0.07
N ALA A 69 -8.77 -8.70 0.73
CA ALA A 69 -8.00 -7.46 0.71
C ALA A 69 -8.00 -6.81 2.11
N GLN A 70 -7.05 -5.93 2.36
CA GLN A 70 -7.05 -5.17 3.61
C GLN A 70 -8.11 -4.07 3.55
N THR A 71 -8.88 -3.92 4.62
CA THR A 71 -9.92 -2.88 4.76
C THR A 71 -9.36 -1.49 4.54
N GLY A 72 -10.11 -0.63 3.82
CA GLY A 72 -9.74 0.77 3.59
C GLY A 72 -8.57 0.97 2.62
N THR A 73 -8.20 -0.05 1.86
CA THR A 73 -7.18 0.04 0.81
C THR A 73 -7.79 0.31 -0.57
N ILE A 74 -6.97 0.81 -1.48
CA ILE A 74 -7.37 0.97 -2.90
C ILE A 74 -7.69 -0.38 -3.54
N GLN A 75 -7.08 -1.46 -3.05
CA GLN A 75 -7.33 -2.82 -3.49
C GLN A 75 -8.75 -3.29 -3.13
N ALA A 76 -9.19 -3.09 -1.89
CA ALA A 76 -10.55 -3.41 -1.47
C ALA A 76 -11.58 -2.60 -2.29
N GLY A 77 -11.32 -1.30 -2.49
CA GLY A 77 -12.13 -0.44 -3.34
C GLY A 77 -12.27 -0.96 -4.78
N TYR A 78 -11.14 -1.32 -5.39
CA TYR A 78 -11.12 -1.88 -6.74
C TYR A 78 -11.98 -3.15 -6.87
N ILE A 79 -11.82 -4.13 -5.95
CA ILE A 79 -12.60 -5.38 -5.99
C ILE A 79 -14.10 -5.08 -5.85
N ALA A 80 -14.47 -4.15 -4.97
CA ALA A 80 -15.86 -3.71 -4.81
C ALA A 80 -16.42 -3.04 -6.07
N GLU A 81 -15.64 -2.20 -6.74
CA GLU A 81 -16.03 -1.54 -8.00
C GLU A 81 -16.22 -2.54 -9.15
N GLN A 82 -15.43 -3.61 -9.21
CA GLN A 82 -15.63 -4.70 -10.17
C GLN A 82 -16.89 -5.53 -9.86
N GLY A 83 -17.48 -5.39 -8.68
CA GLY A 83 -18.59 -6.20 -8.23
C GLY A 83 -18.20 -7.65 -7.91
N TRP A 84 -16.92 -7.90 -7.64
CA TRP A 84 -16.41 -9.23 -7.27
C TRP A 84 -16.67 -9.54 -5.79
N MET A 85 -16.55 -10.80 -5.42
CA MET A 85 -16.74 -11.22 -4.02
C MET A 85 -15.52 -10.81 -3.20
N LEU A 86 -15.71 -9.84 -2.28
CA LEU A 86 -14.70 -9.30 -1.40
C LEU A 86 -14.89 -9.78 0.03
N VAL A 87 -13.80 -10.17 0.69
CA VAL A 87 -13.72 -10.29 2.16
C VAL A 87 -12.56 -9.41 2.64
N GLU A 88 -12.82 -8.63 3.68
CA GLU A 88 -11.88 -7.65 4.17
C GLU A 88 -11.31 -8.06 5.53
N PHE A 89 -10.02 -7.76 5.74
CA PHE A 89 -9.28 -8.04 6.97
C PHE A 89 -8.56 -6.78 7.46
N ALA A 90 -8.27 -6.73 8.75
CA ALA A 90 -7.62 -5.57 9.35
C ALA A 90 -6.15 -5.44 8.93
N THR A 91 -5.47 -6.57 8.73
CA THR A 91 -4.04 -6.59 8.37
C THR A 91 -3.78 -7.37 7.07
N PRO A 92 -2.68 -7.03 6.36
CA PRO A 92 -2.29 -7.76 5.14
C PRO A 92 -1.98 -9.26 5.42
N GLU A 93 -1.41 -9.56 6.59
CA GLU A 93 -1.07 -10.94 6.98
C GLU A 93 -2.33 -11.79 7.17
N GLU A 94 -3.42 -11.21 7.66
CA GLU A 94 -4.72 -11.89 7.79
C GLU A 94 -5.29 -12.27 6.43
N THR A 95 -5.08 -11.45 5.39
CA THR A 95 -5.54 -11.78 4.03
C THR A 95 -4.86 -13.04 3.50
N ILE A 96 -3.55 -13.20 3.74
CA ILE A 96 -2.80 -14.40 3.36
C ILE A 96 -3.25 -15.61 4.18
N ALA A 97 -3.50 -15.41 5.48
CA ALA A 97 -4.00 -16.48 6.34
C ALA A 97 -5.39 -16.96 5.88
N ALA A 98 -6.26 -16.04 5.43
CA ALA A 98 -7.59 -16.36 4.90
C ALA A 98 -7.51 -17.24 3.65
N VAL A 99 -6.59 -16.99 2.74
CA VAL A 99 -6.38 -17.84 1.56
C VAL A 99 -5.88 -19.22 1.97
N ARG A 100 -4.93 -19.31 2.91
CA ARG A 100 -4.45 -20.60 3.44
C ARG A 100 -5.53 -21.36 4.21
N GLY A 101 -6.43 -20.63 4.87
CA GLY A 101 -7.58 -21.18 5.60
C GLY A 101 -8.76 -21.58 4.72
N GLY A 102 -8.77 -21.19 3.44
CA GLY A 102 -9.87 -21.42 2.51
C GLY A 102 -11.08 -20.50 2.72
N GLU A 103 -10.89 -19.37 3.39
CA GLU A 103 -11.88 -18.29 3.53
C GLU A 103 -11.93 -17.39 2.30
N ALA A 104 -10.81 -17.32 1.56
CA ALA A 104 -10.69 -16.64 0.28
C ALA A 104 -9.92 -17.51 -0.72
N ASP A 105 -10.13 -17.24 -2.00
CA ASP A 105 -9.44 -17.93 -3.10
C ASP A 105 -8.13 -17.24 -3.49
N ALA A 106 -8.07 -15.92 -3.37
CA ALA A 106 -6.86 -15.13 -3.60
C ALA A 106 -6.78 -13.89 -2.70
N VAL A 107 -5.56 -13.42 -2.46
CA VAL A 107 -5.27 -12.07 -1.92
C VAL A 107 -5.08 -11.12 -3.07
N PHE A 108 -5.52 -9.87 -2.92
CA PHE A 108 -5.22 -8.77 -3.82
C PHE A 108 -4.53 -7.65 -3.05
N ALA A 109 -3.25 -7.41 -3.35
CA ALA A 109 -2.40 -6.45 -2.65
C ALA A 109 -1.26 -5.96 -3.57
N ASP A 110 -0.46 -5.02 -3.08
CA ASP A 110 0.73 -4.53 -3.78
C ASP A 110 1.68 -5.69 -4.10
N LYS A 111 2.19 -5.71 -5.32
CA LYS A 111 3.01 -6.81 -5.81
C LYS A 111 4.28 -7.00 -4.98
N SER A 112 4.96 -5.92 -4.62
CA SER A 112 6.16 -5.97 -3.79
C SER A 112 5.89 -6.62 -2.41
N PHE A 113 4.75 -6.32 -1.78
CA PHE A 113 4.32 -6.98 -0.55
C PHE A 113 4.11 -8.48 -0.76
N LEU A 114 3.40 -8.86 -1.84
CA LEU A 114 3.12 -10.27 -2.14
C LEU A 114 4.40 -11.04 -2.47
N GLU A 115 5.35 -10.44 -3.19
CA GLU A 115 6.65 -11.03 -3.48
C GLU A 115 7.42 -11.31 -2.18
N GLY A 116 7.47 -10.36 -1.25
CA GLY A 116 8.04 -10.55 0.08
C GLY A 116 7.35 -11.66 0.89
N ALA A 117 6.03 -11.73 0.82
CA ALA A 117 5.25 -12.76 1.51
C ALA A 117 5.47 -14.17 0.95
N MET A 118 5.91 -14.27 -0.30
CA MET A 118 6.26 -15.55 -0.95
C MET A 118 7.66 -16.04 -0.59
N GLU A 119 8.52 -15.20 -0.03
CA GLU A 119 9.89 -15.62 0.29
C GLU A 119 9.92 -16.87 1.17
N GLY A 120 10.58 -17.92 0.69
CA GLY A 120 10.67 -19.20 1.37
C GLY A 120 9.37 -20.01 1.44
N GLN A 121 8.28 -19.53 0.83
CA GLN A 121 7.01 -20.23 0.72
C GLN A 121 6.93 -21.01 -0.60
N THR A 122 6.31 -22.18 -0.57
CA THR A 122 6.14 -23.04 -1.77
C THR A 122 4.67 -23.40 -2.01
N ASP A 123 3.79 -22.95 -1.15
CA ASP A 123 2.35 -23.20 -1.17
C ASP A 123 1.55 -22.10 -1.87
N LEU A 124 2.18 -20.95 -2.12
CA LEU A 124 1.55 -19.80 -2.73
C LEU A 124 2.09 -19.57 -4.16
N VAL A 125 1.25 -19.04 -5.02
CA VAL A 125 1.56 -18.71 -6.40
C VAL A 125 1.02 -17.33 -6.75
N MET A 126 1.86 -16.49 -7.35
CA MET A 126 1.42 -15.21 -7.94
C MET A 126 0.67 -15.50 -9.25
N LEU A 127 -0.51 -14.91 -9.41
CA LEU A 127 -1.25 -14.99 -10.68
C LEU A 127 -0.62 -14.04 -11.70
N GLU A 128 -0.83 -14.32 -12.99
CA GLU A 128 -0.27 -13.49 -14.08
C GLU A 128 -0.97 -12.13 -14.22
N GLN A 129 -2.17 -12.00 -13.65
CA GLN A 129 -2.96 -10.77 -13.74
C GLN A 129 -2.39 -9.71 -12.80
N GLU A 130 -2.05 -8.55 -13.38
CA GLU A 130 -1.62 -7.36 -12.65
C GLU A 130 -2.51 -6.18 -13.00
N VAL A 131 -2.74 -5.29 -12.05
CA VAL A 131 -3.55 -4.08 -12.23
C VAL A 131 -2.80 -2.88 -11.66
N MET A 132 -2.71 -1.79 -12.42
CA MET A 132 -2.22 -0.52 -11.90
C MET A 132 -3.39 0.27 -11.33
N ILE A 133 -3.39 0.49 -10.01
CA ILE A 133 -4.38 1.29 -9.30
C ILE A 133 -3.68 2.27 -8.37
N GLY A 134 -4.23 3.48 -8.24
CA GLY A 134 -3.60 4.54 -7.47
C GLY A 134 -2.32 5.10 -8.09
N GLY A 135 -1.74 6.07 -7.41
CA GLY A 135 -0.42 6.64 -7.71
C GLY A 135 0.71 5.97 -6.95
N GLY A 136 1.90 6.56 -6.98
CA GLY A 136 3.00 6.18 -6.13
C GLY A 136 2.72 6.50 -4.65
N VAL A 137 3.67 6.16 -3.80
CA VAL A 137 3.53 6.34 -2.35
C VAL A 137 4.04 7.70 -1.92
N GLY A 138 3.22 8.47 -1.23
CA GLY A 138 3.55 9.76 -0.61
C GLY A 138 3.44 9.72 0.91
N MET A 139 4.02 10.71 1.57
CA MET A 139 3.77 10.94 2.99
C MET A 139 2.48 11.73 3.15
N GLY A 140 1.53 11.24 3.96
CA GLY A 140 0.30 11.97 4.28
C GLY A 140 0.55 13.04 5.33
N ILE A 141 0.06 14.25 5.11
CA ILE A 141 0.23 15.42 5.98
C ILE A 141 -1.09 16.17 6.07
N ARG A 142 -1.39 16.83 7.19
CA ARG A 142 -2.59 17.68 7.27
C ARG A 142 -2.51 18.83 6.26
N GLU A 143 -3.62 19.18 5.62
CA GLU A 143 -3.70 20.29 4.67
C GLU A 143 -3.19 21.63 5.24
N SER A 144 -3.32 21.82 6.57
CA SER A 144 -2.81 23.03 7.26
C SER A 144 -1.29 23.09 7.38
N ASP A 145 -0.58 21.99 7.24
CA ASP A 145 0.83 21.85 7.60
C ASP A 145 1.76 21.97 6.37
N THR A 146 1.46 22.92 5.50
CA THR A 146 2.14 23.16 4.22
C THR A 146 3.66 23.36 4.36
N GLU A 147 4.11 24.04 5.43
CA GLU A 147 5.57 24.22 5.67
C GLU A 147 6.27 22.88 5.98
N LEU A 148 5.57 21.93 6.62
CA LEU A 148 6.08 20.61 6.92
C LEU A 148 6.17 19.79 5.64
N ARG A 149 5.12 19.81 4.82
CA ARG A 149 5.08 19.18 3.50
C ARG A 149 6.24 19.65 2.63
N ASP A 150 6.40 20.97 2.50
CA ASP A 150 7.45 21.57 1.66
C ASP A 150 8.87 21.15 2.10
N LYS A 151 9.09 20.96 3.41
CA LYS A 151 10.38 20.45 3.93
C LYS A 151 10.62 19.00 3.54
N PHE A 152 9.59 18.15 3.60
CA PHE A 152 9.69 16.76 3.14
C PHE A 152 9.88 16.69 1.63
N ASP A 153 9.16 17.49 0.86
CA ASP A 153 9.32 17.57 -0.60
C ASP A 153 10.73 17.96 -1.00
N ALA A 154 11.30 18.96 -0.34
CA ALA A 154 12.70 19.34 -0.59
C ALA A 154 13.69 18.21 -0.26
N ALA A 155 13.45 17.46 0.82
CA ALA A 155 14.28 16.32 1.19
C ALA A 155 14.14 15.17 0.18
N ILE A 156 12.91 14.82 -0.24
CA ILE A 156 12.65 13.78 -1.24
C ILE A 156 13.31 14.17 -2.57
N THR A 157 13.19 15.44 -3.01
CA THR A 157 13.85 15.94 -4.21
C THR A 157 15.36 15.74 -4.13
N SER A 158 15.99 16.16 -3.03
CA SER A 158 17.44 15.99 -2.83
C SER A 158 17.86 14.53 -2.87
N MET A 159 17.06 13.63 -2.25
CA MET A 159 17.34 12.18 -2.24
C MET A 159 17.12 11.51 -3.60
N LYS A 160 16.21 12.03 -4.43
CA LYS A 160 16.07 11.61 -5.83
C LYS A 160 17.30 12.03 -6.65
N GLU A 161 17.74 13.28 -6.50
CA GLU A 161 18.85 13.85 -7.26
C GLU A 161 20.20 13.20 -6.93
N ASP A 162 20.45 12.87 -5.65
CA ASP A 162 21.71 12.24 -5.23
C ASP A 162 21.68 10.72 -5.29
N GLY A 163 20.53 10.12 -5.63
CA GLY A 163 20.32 8.68 -5.78
C GLY A 163 20.17 7.92 -4.46
N SER A 164 20.19 8.60 -3.31
CA SER A 164 20.06 7.94 -2.00
C SER A 164 18.68 7.33 -1.79
N LEU A 165 17.63 7.93 -2.37
CA LEU A 165 16.28 7.36 -2.31
C LEU A 165 16.21 6.02 -3.05
N ASN A 166 16.70 5.93 -4.29
CA ASN A 166 16.76 4.69 -5.05
C ASN A 166 17.61 3.62 -4.35
N ALA A 167 18.68 4.01 -3.67
CA ALA A 167 19.48 3.09 -2.88
C ALA A 167 18.69 2.49 -1.70
N LEU A 168 17.81 3.28 -1.05
CA LEU A 168 16.92 2.79 0.00
C LEU A 168 15.82 1.89 -0.56
N ILE A 169 15.17 2.29 -1.66
CA ILE A 169 14.15 1.49 -2.34
C ILE A 169 14.71 0.11 -2.69
N THR A 170 15.89 0.08 -3.33
CA THR A 170 16.56 -1.18 -3.69
C THR A 170 16.96 -2.01 -2.47
N LYS A 171 17.48 -1.34 -1.42
CA LYS A 171 17.92 -2.05 -0.20
C LYS A 171 16.78 -2.78 0.50
N TRP A 172 15.60 -2.18 0.49
CA TRP A 172 14.44 -2.67 1.23
C TRP A 172 13.40 -3.35 0.32
N GLU A 173 13.65 -3.39 -0.98
CA GLU A 173 12.80 -4.07 -1.99
C GLU A 173 11.33 -3.65 -1.91
N VAL A 174 11.08 -2.35 -1.65
CA VAL A 174 9.74 -1.83 -1.37
C VAL A 174 8.97 -1.38 -2.61
N ALA A 175 9.64 -1.19 -3.74
CA ALA A 175 9.05 -0.81 -5.03
C ALA A 175 10.12 -0.84 -6.13
N SER A 176 9.73 -0.55 -7.38
CA SER A 176 10.67 -0.19 -8.44
C SER A 176 11.35 1.15 -8.14
N THR A 177 12.54 1.40 -8.71
CA THR A 177 13.23 2.69 -8.60
C THR A 177 12.66 3.73 -9.57
N PHE A 178 12.88 5.01 -9.25
CA PHE A 178 12.59 6.13 -10.18
C PHE A 178 13.51 6.11 -11.39
#